data_6355cc155be199b7d72f1874c876b267
#
_entry.id   6355cc155be199b7d72f1874c876b267
#
_cell.length_a   1.000
_cell.length_b   1.000
_cell.length_c   1.000
_cell.angle_alpha   90.00
_cell.angle_beta   90.00
_cell.angle_gamma   90.00
#
_symmetry.space_group_name_H-M   'P 1'
#
loop_
_entity.id
_entity.type
_entity.pdbx_description
1 polymer ?
#
loop_
_entity_poly.entity_id
_entity_poly.type
_entity_poly.pdbx_seq_one_letter_code
_entity_poly.pdbx_strand_id
1 'polypeptide(L)'
;MNPIVRIPPRNADLGDGLLVRRTLPNREQRTIGAWCFLDHAGPVQFEPGKGLHVGAHPHIGLQTFTWLIEGEVLHRDSLGNEQLIRPGQVNLMTAGHGIAHTEDSLRDGERLHAAQLWIALPPEDQDCDPAFAHYPDLPQWREGGAELTLLAGRYRQRSAPARIHSPLVGIDIACDTTSALTLELDPG
;
A
#
# COMPACT_ATOMS: atom_id res chain seq x y z
N MET A 1 14.74 -19.63 16.15
CA MET A 1 14.27 -18.95 14.92
C MET A 1 12.80 -19.30 14.75
N ASN A 2 11.91 -18.32 14.64
CA ASN A 2 10.53 -18.62 14.28
C ASN A 2 10.50 -19.16 12.84
N PRO A 3 9.67 -20.16 12.53
CA PRO A 3 9.58 -20.70 11.18
C PRO A 3 9.05 -19.62 10.24
N ILE A 4 9.59 -19.58 9.02
CA ILE A 4 9.02 -18.71 7.95
C ILE A 4 7.67 -19.31 7.56
N VAL A 5 6.62 -18.50 7.70
CA VAL A 5 5.26 -18.87 7.27
C VAL A 5 5.02 -18.28 5.88
N ARG A 6 4.66 -19.13 4.93
CA ARG A 6 4.25 -18.69 3.58
C ARG A 6 2.74 -18.58 3.52
N ILE A 7 2.24 -17.38 3.23
CA ILE A 7 0.82 -17.09 3.10
C ILE A 7 0.46 -17.07 1.62
N PRO A 8 -0.30 -18.06 1.09
CA PRO A 8 -0.71 -18.05 -0.30
C PRO A 8 -1.77 -16.96 -0.53
N PRO A 9 -1.62 -16.10 -1.56
CA PRO A 9 -2.64 -15.12 -1.89
C PRO A 9 -3.87 -15.82 -2.50
N ARG A 10 -5.04 -15.19 -2.34
CA ARG A 10 -6.27 -15.55 -3.05
C ARG A 10 -6.63 -14.47 -4.07
N ASN A 11 -7.24 -14.86 -5.18
CA ASN A 11 -7.76 -13.89 -6.13
C ASN A 11 -9.01 -13.21 -5.53
N ALA A 12 -9.09 -11.90 -5.71
CA ALA A 12 -10.28 -11.11 -5.42
C ALA A 12 -10.56 -10.20 -6.62
N ASP A 13 -11.83 -10.08 -6.99
CA ASP A 13 -12.27 -9.18 -8.04
C ASP A 13 -12.67 -7.83 -7.40
N LEU A 14 -12.08 -6.75 -7.87
CA LEU A 14 -12.40 -5.38 -7.43
C LEU A 14 -13.43 -4.70 -8.35
N GLY A 15 -13.95 -5.39 -9.34
CA GLY A 15 -14.84 -4.87 -10.37
C GLY A 15 -14.10 -4.56 -11.67
N ASP A 16 -14.86 -4.39 -12.76
CA ASP A 16 -14.39 -4.10 -14.12
C ASP A 16 -13.28 -5.02 -14.65
N GLY A 17 -13.19 -6.25 -14.08
CA GLY A 17 -12.21 -7.26 -14.47
C GLY A 17 -10.83 -7.07 -13.83
N LEU A 18 -10.67 -6.18 -12.88
CA LEU A 18 -9.43 -6.05 -12.11
C LEU A 18 -9.35 -7.15 -11.05
N LEU A 19 -8.55 -8.16 -11.33
CA LEU A 19 -8.21 -9.22 -10.37
C LEU A 19 -6.97 -8.82 -9.57
N VAL A 20 -7.09 -8.84 -8.24
CA VAL A 20 -5.98 -8.63 -7.32
C VAL A 20 -5.63 -9.92 -6.59
N ARG A 21 -4.39 -10.01 -6.12
CA ARG A 21 -3.91 -11.08 -5.26
C ARG A 21 -3.95 -10.60 -3.81
N ARG A 22 -5.00 -11.00 -3.08
CA ARG A 22 -5.19 -10.67 -1.67
C ARG A 22 -4.43 -11.62 -0.77
N THR A 23 -3.46 -11.10 -0.04
CA THR A 23 -2.64 -11.88 0.91
C THR A 23 -3.17 -11.73 2.33
N LEU A 24 -3.58 -10.54 2.73
CA LEU A 24 -4.17 -10.23 4.02
C LEU A 24 -5.56 -9.61 3.86
N PRO A 25 -6.52 -9.89 4.74
CA PRO A 25 -6.50 -10.98 5.74
C PRO A 25 -6.75 -12.35 5.12
N ASN A 26 -6.20 -13.40 5.75
CA ASN A 26 -6.60 -14.76 5.44
C ASN A 26 -6.96 -15.55 6.72
N ARG A 27 -7.32 -16.85 6.58
CA ARG A 27 -7.77 -17.66 7.73
C ARG A 27 -6.67 -17.90 8.77
N GLU A 28 -5.43 -18.03 8.32
CA GLU A 28 -4.29 -18.41 9.16
C GLU A 28 -3.60 -17.16 9.75
N GLN A 29 -3.62 -16.05 9.01
CA GLN A 29 -2.96 -14.81 9.39
C GLN A 29 -3.87 -13.62 9.07
N ARG A 30 -4.42 -12.97 10.07
CA ARG A 30 -5.28 -11.81 9.87
C ARG A 30 -4.50 -10.53 9.72
N THR A 31 -3.42 -10.37 10.51
CA THR A 31 -2.58 -9.18 10.53
C THR A 31 -1.10 -9.55 10.66
N ILE A 32 -0.22 -8.64 10.26
CA ILE A 32 1.22 -8.67 10.55
C ILE A 32 1.54 -7.36 11.26
N GLY A 33 1.67 -7.39 12.59
CA GLY A 33 1.63 -6.16 13.38
C GLY A 33 0.36 -5.39 13.07
N ALA A 34 0.47 -4.08 12.80
CA ALA A 34 -0.64 -3.22 12.42
C ALA A 34 -1.09 -3.36 10.95
N TRP A 35 -0.32 -4.05 10.09
CA TRP A 35 -0.74 -4.35 8.72
C TRP A 35 -1.90 -5.33 8.73
N CYS A 36 -3.10 -4.90 8.32
CA CYS A 36 -4.32 -5.70 8.37
C CYS A 36 -4.91 -6.01 6.99
N PHE A 37 -4.33 -5.48 5.92
CA PHE A 37 -4.76 -5.73 4.55
C PHE A 37 -3.59 -5.62 3.58
N LEU A 38 -3.56 -6.51 2.56
CA LEU A 38 -2.62 -6.44 1.45
C LEU A 38 -3.25 -7.02 0.20
N ASP A 39 -3.51 -6.16 -0.77
CA ASP A 39 -3.82 -6.50 -2.15
C ASP A 39 -2.65 -6.12 -3.06
N HIS A 40 -2.26 -7.03 -3.91
CA HIS A 40 -1.30 -6.81 -4.96
C HIS A 40 -2.05 -6.78 -6.30
N ALA A 41 -2.16 -5.61 -6.90
CA ALA A 41 -2.81 -5.37 -8.17
C ALA A 41 -1.77 -5.39 -9.31
N GLY A 42 -1.98 -6.24 -10.28
CA GLY A 42 -1.11 -6.32 -11.46
C GLY A 42 0.20 -7.11 -11.28
N PRO A 43 1.22 -6.90 -12.16
CA PRO A 43 1.13 -6.00 -13.33
C PRO A 43 0.02 -6.42 -14.29
N VAL A 44 -0.82 -5.48 -14.68
CA VAL A 44 -1.93 -5.70 -15.62
C VAL A 44 -1.90 -4.61 -16.70
N GLN A 45 -2.17 -5.01 -17.94
CA GLN A 45 -2.45 -4.11 -19.06
C GLN A 45 -3.96 -4.11 -19.27
N PHE A 46 -4.60 -2.97 -19.05
CA PHE A 46 -6.02 -2.85 -19.35
C PHE A 46 -6.28 -2.82 -20.83
N GLU A 47 -7.42 -3.34 -21.26
CA GLU A 47 -7.92 -3.21 -22.63
C GLU A 47 -8.34 -1.74 -22.90
N PRO A 48 -8.38 -1.30 -24.15
CA PRO A 48 -8.94 0.00 -24.51
C PRO A 48 -10.37 0.16 -23.95
N GLY A 49 -10.64 1.28 -23.30
CA GLY A 49 -11.91 1.56 -22.64
C GLY A 49 -12.05 0.93 -21.25
N LYS A 50 -10.97 0.34 -20.71
CA LYS A 50 -10.91 -0.25 -19.37
C LYS A 50 -9.82 0.42 -18.54
N GLY A 51 -10.01 0.46 -17.22
CA GLY A 51 -9.05 1.03 -16.27
C GLY A 51 -9.39 0.63 -14.85
N LEU A 52 -8.67 1.21 -13.90
CA LEU A 52 -9.05 1.12 -12.49
C LEU A 52 -10.20 2.11 -12.24
N HIS A 53 -11.33 1.62 -11.74
CA HIS A 53 -12.46 2.44 -11.31
C HIS A 53 -13.01 1.86 -10.01
N VAL A 54 -12.53 2.40 -8.89
CA VAL A 54 -13.05 2.05 -7.57
C VAL A 54 -13.99 3.15 -7.12
N GLY A 55 -15.30 2.85 -7.15
CA GLY A 55 -16.35 3.78 -6.76
C GLY A 55 -16.24 4.24 -5.31
N ALA A 56 -16.98 5.29 -4.95
CA ALA A 56 -16.96 5.85 -3.62
C ALA A 56 -17.30 4.83 -2.55
N HIS A 57 -16.40 4.66 -1.60
CA HIS A 57 -16.55 3.73 -0.49
C HIS A 57 -15.90 4.29 0.79
N PRO A 58 -16.45 3.98 1.99
CA PRO A 58 -15.96 4.53 3.24
C PRO A 58 -14.92 3.63 3.91
N HIS A 59 -14.09 4.27 4.73
CA HIS A 59 -13.20 3.63 5.70
C HIS A 59 -13.35 4.26 7.07
N ILE A 60 -13.05 3.48 8.12
CA ILE A 60 -13.07 3.90 9.52
C ILE A 60 -12.01 3.11 10.30
N GLY A 61 -11.36 3.76 11.27
CA GLY A 61 -10.46 3.10 12.23
C GLY A 61 -9.16 2.53 11.64
N LEU A 62 -8.77 2.96 10.45
CA LEU A 62 -7.56 2.50 9.76
C LEU A 62 -6.92 3.60 8.91
N GLN A 63 -5.72 3.31 8.40
CA GLN A 63 -5.10 4.08 7.33
C GLN A 63 -5.05 3.22 6.06
N THR A 64 -5.42 3.78 4.89
CA THR A 64 -5.11 3.16 3.60
C THR A 64 -3.76 3.64 3.12
N PHE A 65 -2.98 2.74 2.57
CA PHE A 65 -1.61 2.96 2.14
C PHE A 65 -1.43 2.43 0.71
N THR A 66 -1.34 3.33 -0.25
CA THR A 66 -1.18 2.97 -1.67
C THR A 66 0.27 3.16 -2.09
N TRP A 67 0.92 2.09 -2.52
CA TRP A 67 2.23 2.09 -3.15
C TRP A 67 2.08 1.81 -4.64
N LEU A 68 2.49 2.76 -5.49
CA LEU A 68 2.37 2.61 -6.94
C LEU A 68 3.73 2.24 -7.55
N ILE A 69 3.73 1.18 -8.35
CA ILE A 69 4.91 0.61 -9.02
C ILE A 69 4.87 0.95 -10.52
N GLU A 70 3.70 0.84 -11.17
CA GLU A 70 3.47 1.25 -12.56
C GLU A 70 2.10 1.87 -12.73
N GLY A 71 1.95 2.80 -13.67
CA GLY A 71 0.70 3.47 -14.00
C GLY A 71 0.49 4.76 -13.22
N GLU A 72 -0.73 5.28 -13.29
CA GLU A 72 -1.17 6.47 -12.57
C GLU A 72 -2.55 6.23 -11.97
N VAL A 73 -2.76 6.67 -10.72
CA VAL A 73 -4.06 6.56 -10.04
C VAL A 73 -4.42 7.92 -9.45
N LEU A 74 -5.65 8.36 -9.72
CA LEU A 74 -6.21 9.58 -9.16
C LEU A 74 -7.06 9.24 -7.95
N HIS A 75 -6.64 9.70 -6.80
CA HIS A 75 -7.39 9.64 -5.54
C HIS A 75 -8.25 10.89 -5.39
N ARG A 76 -9.51 10.71 -4.98
CA ARG A 76 -10.40 11.79 -4.51
C ARG A 76 -11.07 11.36 -3.23
N ASP A 77 -11.22 12.28 -2.27
CA ASP A 77 -11.83 11.95 -0.98
C ASP A 77 -12.86 12.98 -0.49
N SER A 78 -13.59 12.62 0.55
CA SER A 78 -14.63 13.45 1.14
C SER A 78 -14.11 14.69 1.88
N LEU A 79 -12.81 14.85 2.05
CA LEU A 79 -12.18 16.08 2.55
C LEU A 79 -11.92 17.09 1.43
N GLY A 80 -12.17 16.71 0.16
CA GLY A 80 -11.94 17.52 -1.00
C GLY A 80 -10.53 17.43 -1.58
N ASN A 81 -9.75 16.44 -1.16
CA ASN A 81 -8.46 16.19 -1.78
C ASN A 81 -8.64 15.56 -3.16
N GLU A 82 -7.81 15.97 -4.10
CA GLU A 82 -7.62 15.37 -5.40
C GLU A 82 -6.14 15.23 -5.66
N GLN A 83 -5.63 13.98 -5.69
CA GLN A 83 -4.20 13.72 -5.79
C GLN A 83 -3.91 12.60 -6.76
N LEU A 84 -3.12 12.91 -7.78
CA LEU A 84 -2.53 11.90 -8.67
C LEU A 84 -1.31 11.28 -8.00
N ILE A 85 -1.29 9.94 -7.91
CA ILE A 85 -0.13 9.17 -7.49
C ILE A 85 0.57 8.57 -8.71
N ARG A 86 1.89 8.61 -8.72
CA ARG A 86 2.78 8.09 -9.77
C ARG A 86 3.72 7.02 -9.22
N PRO A 87 4.39 6.26 -10.11
CA PRO A 87 5.37 5.25 -9.68
C PRO A 87 6.42 5.80 -8.72
N GLY A 88 6.71 5.04 -7.69
CA GLY A 88 7.67 5.41 -6.64
C GLY A 88 7.11 6.33 -5.57
N GLN A 89 5.80 6.58 -5.56
CA GLN A 89 5.13 7.47 -4.61
C GLN A 89 4.16 6.70 -3.70
N VAL A 90 3.86 7.30 -2.55
CA VAL A 90 2.89 6.79 -1.58
C VAL A 90 1.77 7.79 -1.34
N ASN A 91 0.52 7.32 -1.37
CA ASN A 91 -0.62 8.00 -0.76
C ASN A 91 -0.96 7.33 0.57
N LEU A 92 -1.20 8.12 1.59
CA LEU A 92 -1.63 7.69 2.92
C LEU A 92 -2.90 8.45 3.30
N MET A 93 -4.02 7.73 3.42
CA MET A 93 -5.28 8.28 3.90
C MET A 93 -5.58 7.72 5.28
N THR A 94 -5.64 8.59 6.29
CA THR A 94 -6.07 8.25 7.65
C THR A 94 -7.58 8.38 7.73
N ALA A 95 -8.26 7.27 8.00
CA ALA A 95 -9.72 7.29 8.04
C ALA A 95 -10.28 7.84 9.36
N GLY A 96 -9.63 7.54 10.49
CA GLY A 96 -10.10 7.98 11.79
C GLY A 96 -11.58 7.66 12.00
N HIS A 97 -12.38 8.64 12.40
CA HIS A 97 -13.82 8.47 12.58
C HIS A 97 -14.64 8.34 11.27
N GLY A 98 -14.01 8.50 10.09
CA GLY A 98 -14.63 8.20 8.80
C GLY A 98 -14.18 9.10 7.66
N ILE A 99 -13.90 8.49 6.52
CA ILE A 99 -13.60 9.14 5.24
C ILE A 99 -14.10 8.25 4.10
N ALA A 100 -14.60 8.84 3.02
CA ALA A 100 -14.92 8.12 1.80
C ALA A 100 -14.00 8.58 0.66
N HIS A 101 -13.62 7.65 -0.23
CA HIS A 101 -12.76 7.98 -1.36
C HIS A 101 -13.10 7.20 -2.62
N THR A 102 -12.55 7.64 -3.75
CA THR A 102 -12.52 6.95 -5.04
C THR A 102 -11.09 6.82 -5.52
N GLU A 103 -10.82 5.81 -6.34
CA GLU A 103 -9.53 5.62 -7.02
C GLU A 103 -9.79 5.32 -8.50
N ASP A 104 -9.26 6.16 -9.39
CA ASP A 104 -9.52 6.09 -10.82
C ASP A 104 -8.23 6.13 -11.63
N SER A 105 -8.13 5.33 -12.69
CA SER A 105 -7.16 5.58 -13.77
C SER A 105 -7.48 6.89 -14.48
N LEU A 106 -6.45 7.68 -14.85
CA LEU A 106 -6.67 8.88 -15.66
C LEU A 106 -7.00 8.59 -17.12
N ARG A 107 -6.49 7.49 -17.63
CA ARG A 107 -6.65 7.07 -19.03
C ARG A 107 -6.97 5.60 -19.09
N ASP A 108 -7.80 5.26 -20.03
CA ASP A 108 -8.13 3.88 -20.34
C ASP A 108 -6.96 3.18 -21.04
N GLY A 109 -6.86 1.86 -20.87
CA GLY A 109 -5.86 1.05 -21.54
C GLY A 109 -4.45 1.18 -20.98
N GLU A 110 -4.24 1.80 -19.82
CA GLU A 110 -2.93 1.92 -19.20
C GLU A 110 -2.52 0.66 -18.43
N ARG A 111 -1.24 0.55 -18.11
CA ARG A 111 -0.71 -0.46 -17.21
C ARG A 111 -0.93 -0.04 -15.77
N LEU A 112 -1.17 -1.03 -14.92
CA LEU A 112 -1.24 -0.83 -13.47
C LEU A 112 -0.43 -1.91 -12.74
N HIS A 113 0.40 -1.47 -11.81
CA HIS A 113 1.05 -2.34 -10.84
C HIS A 113 1.12 -1.58 -9.50
N ALA A 114 0.43 -2.07 -8.50
CA ALA A 114 0.32 -1.41 -7.20
C ALA A 114 0.20 -2.40 -6.05
N ALA A 115 0.58 -1.95 -4.87
CA ALA A 115 0.22 -2.60 -3.63
C ALA A 115 -0.70 -1.67 -2.82
N GLN A 116 -1.89 -2.17 -2.48
CA GLN A 116 -2.82 -1.52 -1.59
C GLN A 116 -2.75 -2.20 -0.23
N LEU A 117 -2.37 -1.44 0.80
CA LEU A 117 -2.25 -1.92 2.16
C LEU A 117 -3.16 -1.13 3.10
N TRP A 118 -3.54 -1.74 4.21
CA TRP A 118 -4.19 -0.99 5.30
C TRP A 118 -3.44 -1.22 6.61
N ILE A 119 -3.39 -0.17 7.41
CA ILE A 119 -2.79 -0.14 8.74
C ILE A 119 -3.93 0.09 9.73
N ALA A 120 -4.14 -0.84 10.66
CA ALA A 120 -5.10 -0.64 11.73
C ALA A 120 -4.62 0.50 12.65
N LEU A 121 -5.49 1.45 12.96
CA LEU A 121 -5.21 2.46 13.96
C LEU A 121 -5.23 1.84 15.36
N PRO A 122 -4.34 2.25 16.27
CA PRO A 122 -4.39 1.83 17.66
C PRO A 122 -5.67 2.37 18.32
N PRO A 123 -6.18 1.73 19.39
CA PRO A 123 -7.47 2.09 20.00
C PRO A 123 -7.63 3.57 20.34
N GLU A 124 -6.55 4.22 20.77
CA GLU A 124 -6.54 5.64 21.14
C GLU A 124 -6.70 6.60 19.95
N ASP A 125 -6.39 6.14 18.74
CA ASP A 125 -6.42 6.94 17.50
C ASP A 125 -7.56 6.53 16.54
N GLN A 126 -8.37 5.52 16.89
CA GLN A 126 -9.42 5.02 15.98
C GLN A 126 -10.44 6.08 15.58
N ASP A 127 -10.71 7.02 16.48
CA ASP A 127 -11.65 8.13 16.28
C ASP A 127 -10.95 9.47 16.00
N CYS A 128 -9.67 9.48 15.60
CA CYS A 128 -8.98 10.71 15.23
C CYS A 128 -9.63 11.38 14.01
N ASP A 129 -9.29 12.64 13.77
CA ASP A 129 -9.74 13.34 12.57
C ASP A 129 -9.19 12.67 11.31
N PRO A 130 -10.01 12.52 10.26
CA PRO A 130 -9.55 12.00 8.98
C PRO A 130 -8.54 12.95 8.33
N ALA A 131 -7.58 12.36 7.62
CA ALA A 131 -6.52 13.13 6.96
C ALA A 131 -6.04 12.41 5.70
N PHE A 132 -5.46 13.19 4.79
CA PHE A 132 -4.79 12.67 3.59
C PHE A 132 -3.39 13.27 3.46
N ALA A 133 -2.42 12.47 3.02
CA ALA A 133 -1.06 12.91 2.73
C ALA A 133 -0.49 12.18 1.53
N HIS A 134 0.27 12.90 0.70
CA HIS A 134 1.00 12.37 -0.44
C HIS A 134 2.50 12.50 -0.20
N TYR A 135 3.25 11.43 -0.50
CA TYR A 135 4.70 11.35 -0.31
C TYR A 135 5.37 11.02 -1.65
N PRO A 136 5.82 12.04 -2.39
CA PRO A 136 6.48 11.85 -3.69
C PRO A 136 7.92 11.33 -3.56
N ASP A 137 8.58 11.63 -2.44
CA ASP A 137 9.99 11.31 -2.22
C ASP A 137 10.15 10.37 -1.03
N LEU A 138 10.73 9.20 -1.27
CA LEU A 138 10.96 8.17 -0.27
C LEU A 138 12.45 7.83 -0.20
N PRO A 139 12.96 7.42 0.99
CA PRO A 139 14.35 6.97 1.14
C PRO A 139 14.62 5.72 0.30
N GLN A 140 15.61 5.81 -0.59
CA GLN A 140 16.04 4.70 -1.46
C GLN A 140 17.53 4.41 -1.25
N TRP A 141 17.92 3.14 -1.42
CA TRP A 141 19.32 2.69 -1.39
C TRP A 141 19.48 1.36 -2.11
N ARG A 142 20.74 1.01 -2.38
CA ARG A 142 21.10 -0.30 -2.96
C ARG A 142 21.88 -1.11 -1.94
N GLU A 143 21.53 -2.37 -1.80
CA GLU A 143 22.17 -3.33 -0.90
C GLU A 143 22.02 -4.75 -1.45
N GLY A 144 23.09 -5.56 -1.43
CA GLY A 144 23.03 -6.97 -1.83
C GLY A 144 22.58 -7.23 -3.26
N GLY A 145 22.72 -6.24 -4.18
CA GLY A 145 22.25 -6.33 -5.57
C GLY A 145 20.77 -5.99 -5.75
N ALA A 146 20.08 -5.58 -4.68
CA ALA A 146 18.70 -5.12 -4.70
C ALA A 146 18.62 -3.59 -4.58
N GLU A 147 17.56 -3.02 -5.11
CA GLU A 147 17.12 -1.67 -4.84
C GLU A 147 16.02 -1.71 -3.80
N LEU A 148 16.17 -0.91 -2.74
CA LEU A 148 15.23 -0.87 -1.62
C LEU A 148 14.64 0.53 -1.48
N THR A 149 13.32 0.58 -1.25
CA THR A 149 12.60 1.84 -0.93
C THR A 149 11.91 1.69 0.40
N LEU A 150 12.23 2.56 1.36
CA LEU A 150 11.55 2.59 2.66
C LEU A 150 10.21 3.33 2.52
N LEU A 151 9.13 2.58 2.54
CA LEU A 151 7.76 3.09 2.32
C LEU A 151 7.18 3.67 3.61
N ALA A 152 7.40 2.98 4.75
CA ALA A 152 6.83 3.36 6.04
C ALA A 152 7.75 2.97 7.19
N GLY A 153 7.69 3.74 8.29
CA GLY A 153 8.41 3.47 9.52
C GLY A 153 9.89 3.82 9.47
N ARG A 154 10.68 3.05 10.21
CA ARG A 154 12.12 3.26 10.33
C ARG A 154 12.87 1.97 10.06
N TYR A 155 13.96 2.08 9.34
CA TYR A 155 14.87 0.96 9.09
C TYR A 155 16.32 1.44 9.20
N ARG A 156 17.05 0.90 10.19
CA ARG A 156 18.40 1.37 10.57
C ARG A 156 18.39 2.90 10.83
N GLN A 157 19.18 3.66 10.08
CA GLN A 157 19.28 5.12 10.23
C GLN A 157 18.33 5.91 9.31
N ARG A 158 17.41 5.22 8.59
CA ARG A 158 16.47 5.83 7.66
C ARG A 158 15.10 5.92 8.30
N SER A 159 14.35 6.97 7.98
CA SER A 159 12.96 7.15 8.36
C SER A 159 12.15 7.51 7.13
N ALA A 160 11.06 6.80 6.89
CA ALA A 160 10.09 7.18 5.89
C ALA A 160 9.30 8.41 6.35
N PRO A 161 8.88 9.29 5.43
CA PRO A 161 8.11 10.48 5.78
C PRO A 161 6.65 10.17 6.14
N ALA A 162 6.14 8.99 5.79
CA ALA A 162 4.75 8.60 6.01
C ALA A 162 4.40 8.61 7.51
N ARG A 163 3.36 9.38 7.85
CA ARG A 163 2.89 9.54 9.25
C ARG A 163 1.98 8.38 9.64
N ILE A 164 2.56 7.37 10.25
CA ILE A 164 1.86 6.19 10.75
C ILE A 164 1.64 6.29 12.27
N HIS A 165 0.56 5.67 12.77
CA HIS A 165 0.18 5.69 14.18
C HIS A 165 0.68 4.47 14.96
N SER A 166 1.17 3.45 14.28
CA SER A 166 1.65 2.21 14.90
C SER A 166 3.11 1.93 14.53
N PRO A 167 3.92 1.35 15.41
CA PRO A 167 5.26 0.88 15.05
C PRO A 167 5.16 -0.20 13.97
N LEU A 168 5.72 0.06 12.81
CA LEU A 168 5.82 -0.88 11.70
C LEU A 168 6.92 -0.47 10.73
N VAL A 169 7.28 -1.37 9.81
CA VAL A 169 8.16 -1.09 8.69
C VAL A 169 7.54 -1.60 7.39
N GLY A 170 7.64 -0.80 6.34
CA GLY A 170 7.32 -1.19 4.97
C GLY A 170 8.52 -0.89 4.07
N ILE A 171 9.02 -1.92 3.39
CA ILE A 171 10.15 -1.80 2.44
C ILE A 171 9.75 -2.49 1.14
N ASP A 172 9.84 -1.77 0.05
CA ASP A 172 9.82 -2.36 -1.30
C ASP A 172 11.22 -2.81 -1.67
N ILE A 173 11.34 -4.00 -2.24
CA ILE A 173 12.62 -4.61 -2.63
C ILE A 173 12.53 -5.07 -4.08
N ALA A 174 13.24 -4.39 -4.97
CA ALA A 174 13.32 -4.72 -6.38
C ALA A 174 14.67 -5.38 -6.71
N CYS A 175 14.63 -6.53 -7.40
CA CYS A 175 15.81 -7.30 -7.79
C CYS A 175 15.71 -7.68 -9.27
N ASP A 176 16.70 -7.29 -10.07
CA ASP A 176 16.79 -7.68 -11.49
C ASP A 176 17.48 -9.05 -11.67
N THR A 177 18.22 -9.50 -10.66
CA THR A 177 18.97 -10.75 -10.65
C THR A 177 18.82 -11.46 -9.31
N THR A 178 19.28 -12.70 -9.24
CA THR A 178 19.36 -13.44 -7.97
C THR A 178 20.23 -12.66 -6.98
N SER A 179 19.63 -12.25 -5.87
CA SER A 179 20.28 -11.46 -4.84
C SER A 179 20.11 -12.12 -3.48
N ALA A 180 21.06 -11.91 -2.57
CA ALA A 180 20.96 -12.31 -1.18
C ALA A 180 20.96 -11.05 -0.30
N LEU A 181 19.91 -10.91 0.50
CA LEU A 181 19.73 -9.77 1.38
C LEU A 181 19.44 -10.25 2.80
N THR A 182 20.05 -9.63 3.80
CA THR A 182 19.73 -9.85 5.21
C THR A 182 19.04 -8.61 5.76
N LEU A 183 17.79 -8.75 6.17
CA LEU A 183 17.04 -7.69 6.83
C LEU A 183 17.08 -7.90 8.35
N GLU A 184 17.48 -6.85 9.06
CA GLU A 184 17.43 -6.79 10.52
C GLU A 184 16.12 -6.11 10.90
N LEU A 185 15.13 -6.90 11.33
CA LEU A 185 13.82 -6.40 11.75
C LEU A 185 13.72 -6.53 13.27
N ASP A 186 13.19 -5.50 13.92
CA ASP A 186 12.83 -5.59 15.33
C ASP A 186 11.64 -6.53 15.48
N PRO A 187 11.74 -7.55 16.35
CA PRO A 187 10.62 -8.46 16.60
C PRO A 187 9.62 -7.79 17.55
N GLY A 188 8.95 -6.75 17.18
CA GLY A 188 8.01 -5.95 17.96
C GLY A 188 7.32 -6.62 19.16
#